data_288b19261c3dac72f508eb553cc0b514
#
_entry.id   288b19261c3dac72f508eb553cc0b514
#
_cell.length_a   1.000
_cell.length_b   1.000
_cell.length_c   1.000
_cell.angle_alpha   90.00
_cell.angle_beta   90.00
_cell.angle_gamma   90.00
#
_symmetry.space_group_name_H-M   'P 1'
#
loop_
_entity.id
_entity.type
_entity.pdbx_description
1 polymer ?
#
loop_
_entity_poly.entity_id
_entity_poly.type
_entity_poly.pdbx_seq_one_letter_code
_entity_poly.pdbx_strand_id
1 'polypeptide(L)'
;LIVRKTHFQCMKILHSDKLRTFAQINFEHLFLTTNNIDMKLLWIDLNSSYAHSSLALPALHAQMTDENDIQWEVVSATINENIGMVVEEICRHTPDILAGTAWLFNHEQLMHIAARVKALLPKCCIALGGPEFLGDNEHYLRCHPFVSCVFRGEGEETVPQWLACWNRPEAWNNIDGLCYLDTEGRYHDQGIARVLNFAELVPPETSRFFNWDKPFVQLETTRGCFNTCAFC
;
A
#
# COMPACT_ATOMS: atom_id res chain seq x y z
N LEU A 1 -12.43 14.17 -13.94
CA LEU A 1 -13.34 14.42 -15.11
C LEU A 1 -14.73 13.83 -14.91
N ILE A 2 -14.86 12.69 -14.21
CA ILE A 2 -16.16 12.03 -13.93
C ILE A 2 -16.94 12.80 -12.86
N VAL A 3 -16.29 13.35 -11.85
CA VAL A 3 -16.92 14.14 -10.79
C VAL A 3 -17.51 15.46 -11.33
N ARG A 4 -16.89 16.09 -12.33
CA ARG A 4 -17.42 17.30 -12.96
C ARG A 4 -18.68 17.05 -13.81
N LYS A 5 -18.84 15.86 -14.40
CA LYS A 5 -20.07 15.54 -15.16
C LYS A 5 -21.27 15.25 -14.26
N THR A 6 -21.08 14.64 -13.10
CA THR A 6 -22.17 14.44 -12.13
C THR A 6 -22.64 15.74 -11.49
N HIS A 7 -21.75 16.70 -11.31
CA HIS A 7 -22.09 18.01 -10.76
C HIS A 7 -23.03 18.81 -11.70
N PHE A 8 -22.82 18.71 -13.02
CA PHE A 8 -23.64 19.43 -14.00
C PHE A 8 -25.05 18.83 -14.18
N GLN A 9 -25.24 17.56 -13.91
CA GLN A 9 -26.54 16.89 -14.01
C GLN A 9 -27.43 17.12 -12.79
N CYS A 10 -26.85 17.26 -11.60
CA CYS A 10 -27.59 17.56 -10.37
C CYS A 10 -28.15 19.01 -10.35
N MET A 11 -27.44 19.98 -10.94
CA MET A 11 -27.89 21.39 -11.01
C MET A 11 -29.10 21.63 -11.92
N LYS A 12 -29.43 20.70 -12.82
CA LYS A 12 -30.60 20.85 -13.73
C LYS A 12 -31.95 20.47 -13.10
N ILE A 13 -31.97 19.86 -11.92
CA ILE A 13 -33.20 19.33 -11.29
C ILE A 13 -33.80 20.30 -10.25
N LEU A 14 -33.04 21.28 -9.76
CA LEU A 14 -33.52 22.20 -8.70
C LEU A 14 -34.05 23.50 -9.29
N HIS A 15 -35.38 23.63 -9.35
CA HIS A 15 -36.07 24.78 -9.99
C HIS A 15 -36.57 25.83 -9.01
N SER A 16 -36.19 25.83 -7.72
CA SER A 16 -36.58 26.85 -6.75
C SER A 16 -35.37 27.42 -6.01
N ASP A 17 -35.30 28.75 -5.91
CA ASP A 17 -34.16 29.47 -5.32
C ASP A 17 -33.92 29.15 -3.83
N LYS A 18 -34.98 28.83 -3.09
CA LYS A 18 -34.87 28.46 -1.67
C LYS A 18 -34.21 27.06 -1.49
N LEU A 19 -34.46 26.13 -2.40
CA LEU A 19 -33.82 24.79 -2.37
C LEU A 19 -32.37 24.87 -2.83
N ARG A 20 -32.05 25.80 -3.76
CA ARG A 20 -30.65 26.03 -4.18
C ARG A 20 -29.78 26.54 -3.03
N THR A 21 -30.27 27.50 -2.25
CA THR A 21 -29.52 28.05 -1.10
C THR A 21 -29.30 27.00 -0.02
N PHE A 22 -30.30 26.16 0.27
CA PHE A 22 -30.17 25.11 1.26
C PHE A 22 -29.25 23.95 0.80
N ALA A 23 -29.32 23.62 -0.47
CA ALA A 23 -28.42 22.61 -1.07
C ALA A 23 -26.98 23.11 -1.15
N GLN A 24 -26.76 24.40 -1.48
CA GLN A 24 -25.41 24.99 -1.48
C GLN A 24 -24.80 25.06 -0.09
N ILE A 25 -25.55 25.50 0.92
CA ILE A 25 -25.05 25.59 2.31
C ILE A 25 -24.71 24.19 2.86
N ASN A 26 -25.54 23.18 2.61
CA ASN A 26 -25.23 21.82 3.04
C ASN A 26 -24.10 21.17 2.23
N PHE A 27 -23.95 21.52 0.95
CA PHE A 27 -22.86 21.02 0.12
C PHE A 27 -21.52 21.66 0.47
N GLU A 28 -21.49 22.98 0.71
CA GLU A 28 -20.27 23.66 1.19
C GLU A 28 -19.89 23.20 2.60
N HIS A 29 -20.86 22.99 3.50
CA HIS A 29 -20.60 22.41 4.83
C HIS A 29 -20.16 20.94 4.77
N LEU A 30 -20.64 20.17 3.82
CA LEU A 30 -20.21 18.78 3.61
C LEU A 30 -18.78 18.72 3.03
N PHE A 31 -18.40 19.68 2.16
CA PHE A 31 -17.03 19.77 1.64
C PHE A 31 -16.04 20.42 2.64
N LEU A 32 -16.52 21.30 3.53
CA LEU A 32 -15.66 21.90 4.57
C LEU A 32 -15.41 20.95 5.77
N THR A 33 -16.14 19.84 5.87
CA THR A 33 -15.92 18.81 6.89
C THR A 33 -15.21 17.54 6.37
N THR A 34 -14.78 17.51 5.11
CA THR A 34 -13.75 16.56 4.72
C THR A 34 -12.44 17.05 5.33
N ASN A 35 -12.19 16.66 6.57
CA ASN A 35 -10.85 16.64 7.11
C ASN A 35 -10.00 15.92 6.06
N ASN A 36 -9.06 16.63 5.43
CA ASN A 36 -7.95 15.96 4.77
C ASN A 36 -7.32 15.04 5.82
N ILE A 37 -7.67 13.78 5.78
CA ILE A 37 -6.98 12.79 6.59
C ILE A 37 -5.69 12.59 5.82
N ASP A 38 -4.66 13.34 6.20
CA ASP A 38 -3.29 13.11 5.75
C ASP A 38 -2.90 11.71 6.23
N MET A 39 -3.16 10.70 5.40
CA MET A 39 -2.76 9.33 5.67
C MET A 39 -1.25 9.23 5.53
N LYS A 40 -0.57 8.78 6.58
CA LYS A 40 0.87 8.55 6.58
C LYS A 40 1.17 7.11 6.25
N LEU A 41 1.71 6.86 5.07
CA LEU A 41 2.26 5.57 4.68
C LEU A 41 3.78 5.62 4.77
N LEU A 42 4.34 4.81 5.65
CA LEU A 42 5.77 4.62 5.73
C LEU A 42 6.16 3.29 5.10
N TRP A 43 7.06 3.35 4.12
CA TRP A 43 7.66 2.18 3.52
C TRP A 43 8.97 1.83 4.22
N ILE A 44 9.10 0.59 4.68
CA ILE A 44 10.38 0.05 5.12
C ILE A 44 11.09 -0.62 3.95
N ASP A 45 12.18 0.00 3.48
CA ASP A 45 13.05 -0.53 2.43
C ASP A 45 14.23 -1.28 3.08
N LEU A 46 13.99 -2.56 3.43
CA LEU A 46 14.96 -3.39 4.14
C LEU A 46 15.79 -4.22 3.15
N ASN A 47 16.99 -3.77 2.88
CA ASN A 47 17.88 -4.32 1.86
C ASN A 47 18.98 -5.21 2.44
N SER A 48 19.59 -6.06 1.60
CA SER A 48 20.76 -6.85 1.99
C SER A 48 22.02 -6.02 2.17
N SER A 49 22.12 -4.87 1.48
CA SER A 49 23.21 -3.91 1.60
C SER A 49 22.78 -2.51 1.16
N TYR A 50 23.55 -1.49 1.51
CA TYR A 50 23.31 -0.10 1.10
C TYR A 50 23.46 0.14 -0.42
N ALA A 51 24.12 -0.77 -1.13
CA ALA A 51 24.34 -0.65 -2.57
C ALA A 51 23.09 -0.96 -3.39
N HIS A 52 22.13 -1.69 -2.81
CA HIS A 52 20.92 -2.11 -3.49
C HIS A 52 19.73 -1.21 -3.15
N SER A 53 18.74 -1.22 -4.04
CA SER A 53 17.42 -0.63 -3.84
C SER A 53 16.37 -1.63 -4.30
N SER A 54 15.14 -1.51 -3.79
CA SER A 54 14.01 -2.29 -4.28
C SER A 54 13.23 -1.48 -5.31
N LEU A 55 12.71 -2.16 -6.36
CA LEU A 55 11.79 -1.55 -7.32
C LEU A 55 10.36 -1.50 -6.80
N ALA A 56 10.02 -2.22 -5.72
CA ALA A 56 8.64 -2.33 -5.26
C ALA A 56 8.04 -0.98 -4.87
N LEU A 57 8.72 -0.20 -4.03
CA LEU A 57 8.23 1.13 -3.64
C LEU A 57 8.05 2.07 -4.84
N PRO A 58 9.05 2.31 -5.70
CA PRO A 58 8.87 3.20 -6.84
C PRO A 58 7.82 2.68 -7.84
N ALA A 59 7.69 1.37 -8.05
CA ALA A 59 6.68 0.80 -8.93
C ALA A 59 5.24 1.07 -8.43
N LEU A 60 5.01 0.87 -7.14
CA LEU A 60 3.70 1.12 -6.53
C LEU A 60 3.38 2.63 -6.45
N HIS A 61 4.36 3.43 -6.04
CA HIS A 61 4.19 4.89 -5.94
C HIS A 61 3.92 5.54 -7.30
N ALA A 62 4.56 5.05 -8.38
CA ALA A 62 4.35 5.57 -9.73
C ALA A 62 2.89 5.40 -10.22
N GLN A 63 2.14 4.42 -9.70
CA GLN A 63 0.73 4.22 -10.07
C GLN A 63 -0.24 5.16 -9.35
N MET A 64 0.24 5.96 -8.39
CA MET A 64 -0.63 6.87 -7.64
C MET A 64 -0.89 8.14 -8.45
N THR A 65 -2.16 8.40 -8.78
CA THR A 65 -2.56 9.55 -9.61
C THR A 65 -2.79 10.83 -8.81
N ASP A 66 -3.07 10.72 -7.51
CA ASP A 66 -3.30 11.84 -6.59
C ASP A 66 -2.50 11.64 -5.31
N GLU A 67 -1.36 12.33 -5.22
CA GLU A 67 -0.49 12.29 -4.02
C GLU A 67 -1.05 13.11 -2.84
N ASN A 68 -2.11 13.90 -3.05
CA ASN A 68 -2.51 14.95 -2.11
C ASN A 68 -3.09 14.43 -0.79
N ASP A 69 -3.54 13.16 -0.75
CA ASP A 69 -4.16 12.58 0.44
C ASP A 69 -3.25 11.58 1.18
N ILE A 70 -2.05 11.28 0.63
CA ILE A 70 -1.12 10.28 1.18
C ILE A 70 0.27 10.89 1.36
N GLN A 71 0.70 10.99 2.60
CA GLN A 71 2.08 11.32 2.93
C GLN A 71 2.94 10.06 2.87
N TRP A 72 3.66 9.87 1.76
CA TRP A 72 4.60 8.78 1.61
C TRP A 72 5.95 9.12 2.23
N GLU A 73 6.42 8.24 3.09
CA GLU A 73 7.72 8.32 3.72
C GLU A 73 8.47 6.99 3.56
N VAL A 74 9.80 7.02 3.66
CA VAL A 74 10.63 5.82 3.56
C VAL A 74 11.67 5.79 4.65
N VAL A 75 11.80 4.63 5.29
CA VAL A 75 12.95 4.29 6.14
C VAL A 75 13.72 3.20 5.42
N SER A 76 14.95 3.54 5.01
CA SER A 76 15.85 2.57 4.37
C SER A 76 16.82 2.03 5.40
N ALA A 77 16.92 0.71 5.46
CA ALA A 77 17.82 -0.01 6.37
C ALA A 77 18.41 -1.24 5.70
N THR A 78 19.40 -1.83 6.32
CA THR A 78 19.94 -3.13 5.93
C THR A 78 19.61 -4.19 6.98
N ILE A 79 19.61 -5.45 6.56
CA ILE A 79 19.37 -6.59 7.46
C ILE A 79 20.42 -6.71 8.59
N ASN A 80 21.53 -5.99 8.50
CA ASN A 80 22.59 -6.00 9.50
C ASN A 80 22.46 -4.87 10.53
N GLU A 81 21.49 -3.97 10.37
CA GLU A 81 21.29 -2.86 11.29
C GLU A 81 20.59 -3.30 12.57
N ASN A 82 20.76 -2.49 13.61
CA ASN A 82 20.09 -2.72 14.88
C ASN A 82 18.58 -2.51 14.72
N ILE A 83 17.81 -3.58 14.86
CA ILE A 83 16.34 -3.55 14.73
C ILE A 83 15.71 -2.51 15.64
N GLY A 84 16.25 -2.30 16.86
CA GLY A 84 15.71 -1.31 17.80
C GLY A 84 15.80 0.12 17.26
N MET A 85 16.91 0.46 16.61
CA MET A 85 17.09 1.78 15.96
C MET A 85 16.15 1.97 14.78
N VAL A 86 15.98 0.94 13.96
CA VAL A 86 15.04 0.97 12.81
C VAL A 86 13.60 1.16 13.31
N VAL A 87 13.20 0.42 14.35
CA VAL A 87 11.86 0.56 14.96
C VAL A 87 11.67 1.95 15.56
N GLU A 88 12.67 2.49 16.27
CA GLU A 88 12.60 3.83 16.82
C GLU A 88 12.41 4.89 15.73
N GLU A 89 13.15 4.76 14.62
CA GLU A 89 13.01 5.65 13.46
C GLU A 89 11.61 5.58 12.86
N ILE A 90 11.09 4.38 12.59
CA ILE A 90 9.72 4.19 12.09
C ILE A 90 8.70 4.82 13.04
N CYS A 91 8.84 4.60 14.35
CA CYS A 91 7.90 5.10 15.34
C CYS A 91 7.90 6.63 15.49
N ARG A 92 9.03 7.31 15.19
CA ARG A 92 9.07 8.79 15.16
C ARG A 92 8.15 9.38 14.10
N HIS A 93 7.97 8.69 12.98
CA HIS A 93 7.06 9.12 11.91
C HIS A 93 5.58 8.91 12.26
N THR A 94 5.27 8.07 13.26
CA THR A 94 3.89 7.75 13.65
C THR A 94 3.00 7.37 12.46
N PRO A 95 3.37 6.35 11.65
CA PRO A 95 2.63 6.01 10.45
C PRO A 95 1.27 5.39 10.76
N ASP A 96 0.28 5.68 9.90
CA ASP A 96 -0.99 4.96 9.86
C ASP A 96 -0.83 3.57 9.23
N ILE A 97 0.05 3.50 8.23
CA ILE A 97 0.39 2.27 7.50
C ILE A 97 1.90 2.07 7.50
N LEU A 98 2.36 0.90 7.93
CA LEU A 98 3.70 0.41 7.66
C LEU A 98 3.61 -0.62 6.54
N ALA A 99 4.26 -0.32 5.41
CA ALA A 99 4.31 -1.21 4.26
C ALA A 99 5.75 -1.64 3.95
N GLY A 100 5.91 -2.78 3.30
CA GLY A 100 7.23 -3.28 2.91
C GLY A 100 7.16 -4.56 2.09
N THR A 101 8.32 -4.95 1.53
CA THR A 101 8.46 -6.17 0.72
C THR A 101 9.21 -7.23 1.49
N ALA A 102 8.58 -8.41 1.64
CA ALA A 102 9.21 -9.58 2.23
C ALA A 102 9.91 -10.43 1.15
N TRP A 103 11.19 -10.59 1.34
CA TRP A 103 12.08 -11.46 0.59
C TRP A 103 12.67 -12.51 1.53
N LEU A 104 13.10 -13.62 1.02
CA LEU A 104 13.76 -14.67 1.80
C LEU A 104 14.88 -14.14 2.72
N PHE A 105 15.66 -13.17 2.23
CA PHE A 105 16.82 -12.64 2.97
C PHE A 105 16.46 -11.64 4.08
N ASN A 106 15.30 -10.96 4.00
CA ASN A 106 14.92 -9.92 4.97
C ASN A 106 13.70 -10.29 5.83
N HIS A 107 13.06 -11.42 5.52
CA HIS A 107 11.78 -11.81 6.12
C HIS A 107 11.82 -11.81 7.65
N GLU A 108 12.80 -12.46 8.25
CA GLU A 108 12.91 -12.57 9.71
C GLU A 108 13.02 -11.19 10.38
N GLN A 109 13.93 -10.35 9.89
CA GLN A 109 14.12 -9.00 10.42
C GLN A 109 12.89 -8.13 10.22
N LEU A 110 12.26 -8.22 9.04
CA LEU A 110 11.03 -7.48 8.74
C LEU A 110 9.90 -7.85 9.70
N MET A 111 9.74 -9.14 10.02
CA MET A 111 8.76 -9.60 11.02
C MET A 111 9.07 -9.09 12.43
N HIS A 112 10.33 -9.09 12.82
CA HIS A 112 10.73 -8.52 14.10
C HIS A 112 10.48 -7.01 14.19
N ILE A 113 10.72 -6.27 13.11
CA ILE A 113 10.43 -4.84 13.02
C ILE A 113 8.91 -4.62 13.10
N ALA A 114 8.13 -5.29 12.25
CA ALA A 114 6.69 -5.15 12.18
C ALA A 114 5.98 -5.46 13.52
N ALA A 115 6.39 -6.54 14.20
CA ALA A 115 5.86 -6.91 15.49
C ALA A 115 6.10 -5.83 16.55
N ARG A 116 7.31 -5.27 16.60
CA ARG A 116 7.67 -4.20 17.56
C ARG A 116 6.97 -2.89 17.24
N VAL A 117 6.89 -2.51 15.96
CA VAL A 117 6.13 -1.32 15.53
C VAL A 117 4.68 -1.47 15.94
N LYS A 118 4.04 -2.62 15.67
CA LYS A 118 2.65 -2.88 16.05
C LYS A 118 2.43 -2.82 17.55
N ALA A 119 3.39 -3.30 18.35
CA ALA A 119 3.33 -3.22 19.81
C ALA A 119 3.40 -1.77 20.32
N LEU A 120 4.21 -0.92 19.69
CA LEU A 120 4.39 0.49 20.07
C LEU A 120 3.30 1.39 19.46
N LEU A 121 2.83 1.06 18.27
CA LEU A 121 1.78 1.75 17.53
C LEU A 121 0.61 0.80 17.20
N PRO A 122 -0.27 0.48 18.17
CA PRO A 122 -1.29 -0.55 18.01
C PRO A 122 -2.30 -0.26 16.88
N LYS A 123 -2.47 1.01 16.51
CA LYS A 123 -3.37 1.42 15.41
C LYS A 123 -2.73 1.32 14.03
N CYS A 124 -1.39 1.23 13.96
CA CYS A 124 -0.69 1.13 12.68
C CYS A 124 -1.12 -0.13 11.92
N CYS A 125 -1.54 0.02 10.67
CA CYS A 125 -1.84 -1.07 9.75
C CYS A 125 -0.52 -1.61 9.19
N ILE A 126 -0.28 -2.92 9.32
CA ILE A 126 0.92 -3.56 8.77
C ILE A 126 0.51 -4.27 7.48
N ALA A 127 0.96 -3.78 6.34
CA ALA A 127 0.62 -4.28 5.00
C ALA A 127 1.89 -4.71 4.26
N LEU A 128 2.00 -5.98 3.92
CA LEU A 128 3.22 -6.55 3.35
C LEU A 128 2.96 -7.17 1.99
N GLY A 129 3.95 -7.13 1.11
CA GLY A 129 3.93 -7.81 -0.17
C GLY A 129 5.25 -8.54 -0.41
N GLY A 130 5.40 -9.10 -1.61
CA GLY A 130 6.65 -9.72 -2.05
C GLY A 130 6.58 -11.23 -2.23
N PRO A 131 7.70 -11.84 -2.66
CA PRO A 131 7.74 -13.24 -3.06
C PRO A 131 7.36 -14.25 -1.97
N GLU A 132 7.55 -13.89 -0.69
CA GLU A 132 7.20 -14.76 0.43
C GLU A 132 5.69 -15.03 0.55
N PHE A 133 4.84 -14.20 -0.09
CA PHE A 133 3.39 -14.31 -0.01
C PHE A 133 2.73 -14.92 -1.25
N LEU A 134 3.47 -15.49 -2.20
CA LEU A 134 2.91 -16.10 -3.41
C LEU A 134 2.12 -17.40 -3.15
N GLY A 135 2.38 -18.06 -2.01
CA GLY A 135 1.68 -19.26 -1.58
C GLY A 135 0.37 -19.01 -0.84
N ASP A 136 -0.09 -20.01 -0.08
CA ASP A 136 -1.16 -19.88 0.89
C ASP A 136 -0.67 -19.10 2.13
N ASN A 137 -1.43 -18.09 2.52
CA ASN A 137 -1.05 -17.18 3.60
C ASN A 137 -1.85 -17.37 4.89
N GLU A 138 -2.78 -18.35 4.96
CA GLU A 138 -3.62 -18.53 6.14
C GLU A 138 -2.81 -18.82 7.40
N HIS A 139 -1.95 -19.85 7.32
CA HIS A 139 -1.10 -20.22 8.46
C HIS A 139 -0.16 -19.07 8.85
N TYR A 140 0.38 -18.38 7.86
CA TYR A 140 1.26 -17.23 8.07
C TYR A 140 0.59 -16.11 8.87
N LEU A 141 -0.60 -15.66 8.44
CA LEU A 141 -1.34 -14.60 9.11
C LEU A 141 -1.81 -15.00 10.52
N ARG A 142 -2.15 -16.28 10.73
CA ARG A 142 -2.49 -16.79 12.07
C ARG A 142 -1.29 -16.78 13.01
N CYS A 143 -0.08 -17.05 12.51
CA CYS A 143 1.15 -17.01 13.31
C CYS A 143 1.66 -15.58 13.54
N HIS A 144 1.25 -14.60 12.70
CA HIS A 144 1.70 -13.22 12.77
C HIS A 144 0.52 -12.24 12.90
N PRO A 145 -0.23 -12.27 14.01
CA PRO A 145 -1.46 -11.47 14.17
C PRO A 145 -1.23 -9.95 14.17
N PHE A 146 0.02 -9.51 14.18
CA PHE A 146 0.40 -8.11 14.00
C PHE A 146 0.37 -7.66 12.54
N VAL A 147 0.39 -8.58 11.56
CA VAL A 147 0.22 -8.29 10.13
C VAL A 147 -1.26 -8.16 9.82
N SER A 148 -1.66 -7.01 9.28
CA SER A 148 -3.06 -6.70 8.97
C SER A 148 -3.52 -7.35 7.67
N CYS A 149 -2.67 -7.32 6.65
CA CYS A 149 -2.91 -7.95 5.36
C CYS A 149 -1.61 -8.20 4.60
N VAL A 150 -1.68 -9.10 3.62
CA VAL A 150 -0.58 -9.35 2.68
C VAL A 150 -1.09 -9.30 1.25
N PHE A 151 -0.24 -8.82 0.33
CA PHE A 151 -0.51 -8.78 -1.10
C PHE A 151 0.15 -9.97 -1.80
N ARG A 152 -0.66 -10.75 -2.50
CA ARG A 152 -0.28 -11.96 -3.22
C ARG A 152 -0.27 -11.68 -4.71
N GLY A 153 0.92 -11.55 -5.30
CA GLY A 153 1.10 -11.23 -6.72
C GLY A 153 1.55 -9.80 -6.98
N GLU A 154 1.07 -9.20 -8.06
CA GLU A 154 1.48 -7.89 -8.55
C GLU A 154 0.65 -6.79 -7.90
N GLY A 155 1.31 -5.79 -7.34
CA GLY A 155 0.67 -4.78 -6.48
C GLY A 155 0.24 -3.50 -7.18
N GLU A 156 0.66 -3.27 -8.41
CA GLU A 156 0.54 -1.99 -9.09
C GLU A 156 -0.91 -1.53 -9.29
N GLU A 157 -1.83 -2.45 -9.54
CA GLU A 157 -3.25 -2.14 -9.67
C GLU A 157 -4.00 -2.30 -8.35
N THR A 158 -3.55 -3.20 -7.47
CA THR A 158 -4.28 -3.58 -6.25
C THR A 158 -3.97 -2.68 -5.07
N VAL A 159 -2.71 -2.23 -4.91
CA VAL A 159 -2.32 -1.34 -3.80
C VAL A 159 -3.03 0.00 -3.87
N PRO A 160 -3.15 0.69 -5.02
CA PRO A 160 -3.95 1.91 -5.12
C PRO A 160 -5.43 1.70 -4.75
N GLN A 161 -6.03 0.57 -5.16
CA GLN A 161 -7.41 0.23 -4.79
C GLN A 161 -7.55 0.02 -3.29
N TRP A 162 -6.60 -0.69 -2.68
CA TRP A 162 -6.60 -0.93 -1.25
C TRP A 162 -6.38 0.36 -0.45
N LEU A 163 -5.48 1.22 -0.87
CA LEU A 163 -5.22 2.51 -0.21
C LEU A 163 -6.47 3.40 -0.16
N ALA A 164 -7.32 3.34 -1.18
CA ALA A 164 -8.60 4.05 -1.20
C ALA A 164 -9.60 3.57 -0.11
N CYS A 165 -9.35 2.41 0.50
CA CYS A 165 -10.23 1.82 1.52
C CYS A 165 -9.47 1.08 2.64
N TRP A 166 -8.20 1.41 2.88
CA TRP A 166 -7.32 0.71 3.83
C TRP A 166 -7.89 0.63 5.26
N ASN A 167 -8.65 1.64 5.68
CA ASN A 167 -9.30 1.73 7.00
C ASN A 167 -10.74 1.18 7.02
N ARG A 168 -11.17 0.51 5.94
CA ARG A 168 -12.51 -0.09 5.80
C ARG A 168 -12.40 -1.56 5.41
N PRO A 169 -12.05 -2.46 6.35
CA PRO A 169 -11.82 -3.88 6.05
C PRO A 169 -13.00 -4.59 5.38
N GLU A 170 -14.21 -4.10 5.55
CA GLU A 170 -15.42 -4.59 4.88
C GLU A 170 -15.38 -4.42 3.35
N ALA A 171 -14.57 -3.47 2.85
CA ALA A 171 -14.38 -3.24 1.42
C ALA A 171 -13.26 -4.09 0.79
N TRP A 172 -12.47 -4.81 1.60
CA TRP A 172 -11.30 -5.54 1.13
C TRP A 172 -11.63 -6.81 0.32
N ASN A 173 -12.86 -7.32 0.44
CA ASN A 173 -13.30 -8.54 -0.25
C ASN A 173 -13.27 -8.46 -1.79
N ASN A 174 -13.12 -7.26 -2.37
CA ASN A 174 -13.13 -7.07 -3.81
C ASN A 174 -11.75 -6.62 -4.36
N ILE A 175 -10.68 -6.80 -3.58
CA ILE A 175 -9.33 -6.39 -3.97
C ILE A 175 -8.52 -7.62 -4.31
N ASP A 176 -8.25 -7.83 -5.58
CA ASP A 176 -7.51 -8.98 -6.07
C ASP A 176 -6.14 -9.10 -5.39
N GLY A 177 -5.77 -10.35 -5.05
CA GLY A 177 -4.50 -10.66 -4.41
C GLY A 177 -4.39 -10.27 -2.94
N LEU A 178 -5.42 -9.69 -2.33
CA LEU A 178 -5.38 -9.35 -0.91
C LEU A 178 -5.71 -10.56 -0.05
N CYS A 179 -4.85 -10.85 0.93
CA CYS A 179 -5.07 -11.90 1.93
C CYS A 179 -5.06 -11.30 3.33
N TYR A 180 -6.05 -11.64 4.16
CA TYR A 180 -6.18 -11.12 5.51
C TYR A 180 -7.05 -12.00 6.41
N LEU A 181 -6.98 -11.77 7.72
CA LEU A 181 -7.94 -12.30 8.69
C LEU A 181 -8.94 -11.21 9.06
N ASP A 182 -10.24 -11.51 9.02
CA ASP A 182 -11.26 -10.58 9.49
C ASP A 182 -11.34 -10.53 11.03
N THR A 183 -12.22 -9.68 11.55
CA THR A 183 -12.41 -9.50 12.99
C THR A 183 -12.95 -10.76 13.70
N GLU A 184 -13.50 -11.71 12.95
CA GLU A 184 -13.97 -13.01 13.45
C GLU A 184 -12.88 -14.09 13.33
N GLY A 185 -11.70 -13.73 12.79
CA GLY A 185 -10.58 -14.64 12.55
C GLY A 185 -10.76 -15.55 11.34
N ARG A 186 -11.68 -15.24 10.43
CA ARG A 186 -11.84 -15.97 9.17
C ARG A 186 -10.80 -15.48 8.17
N TYR A 187 -10.19 -16.41 7.49
CA TYR A 187 -9.23 -16.12 6.42
C TYR A 187 -9.95 -15.77 5.12
N HIS A 188 -9.48 -14.71 4.48
CA HIS A 188 -9.89 -14.26 3.16
C HIS A 188 -8.69 -14.28 2.22
N ASP A 189 -8.83 -14.94 1.07
CA ASP A 189 -7.85 -15.00 -0.01
C ASP A 189 -8.53 -14.57 -1.32
N GLN A 190 -8.12 -13.44 -1.86
CA GLN A 190 -8.66 -12.88 -3.11
C GLN A 190 -7.84 -13.34 -4.33
N GLY A 191 -7.17 -14.49 -4.22
CA GLY A 191 -6.40 -15.08 -5.32
C GLY A 191 -5.01 -14.47 -5.50
N ILE A 192 -4.53 -14.46 -6.74
CA ILE A 192 -3.23 -13.87 -7.11
C ILE A 192 -3.49 -12.71 -8.06
N ALA A 193 -3.12 -11.50 -7.63
CA ALA A 193 -3.19 -10.33 -8.47
C ALA A 193 -2.19 -10.42 -9.63
N ARG A 194 -2.63 -10.03 -10.82
CA ARG A 194 -1.79 -9.92 -12.02
C ARG A 194 -2.16 -8.68 -12.79
N VAL A 195 -1.16 -7.93 -13.20
CA VAL A 195 -1.33 -6.82 -14.12
C VAL A 195 -1.70 -7.35 -15.50
N LEU A 196 -2.83 -6.90 -16.03
CA LEU A 196 -3.34 -7.36 -17.32
C LEU A 196 -2.70 -6.64 -18.51
N ASN A 197 -2.37 -5.36 -18.33
CA ASN A 197 -1.78 -4.53 -19.39
C ASN A 197 -0.57 -3.74 -18.87
N PHE A 198 0.61 -4.30 -19.03
CA PHE A 198 1.86 -3.64 -18.62
C PHE A 198 2.14 -2.33 -19.36
N ALA A 199 1.56 -2.13 -20.54
CA ALA A 199 1.76 -0.90 -21.30
C ALA A 199 1.03 0.32 -20.69
N GLU A 200 0.09 0.07 -19.78
CA GLU A 200 -0.65 1.13 -19.09
C GLU A 200 0.02 1.52 -17.76
N LEU A 201 0.97 0.72 -17.27
CA LEU A 201 1.69 1.04 -16.05
C LEU A 201 2.61 2.26 -16.24
N VAL A 202 2.59 3.11 -15.25
CA VAL A 202 3.56 4.22 -15.17
C VAL A 202 4.93 3.65 -14.77
N PRO A 203 6.02 3.96 -15.50
CA PRO A 203 7.33 3.41 -15.20
C PRO A 203 7.83 3.78 -13.79
N PRO A 204 8.45 2.85 -13.05
CA PRO A 204 8.99 3.10 -11.72
C PRO A 204 9.96 4.28 -11.64
N GLU A 205 10.68 4.53 -12.73
CA GLU A 205 11.66 5.60 -12.87
C GLU A 205 11.07 7.01 -12.76
N THR A 206 9.76 7.14 -12.91
CA THR A 206 9.05 8.41 -12.72
C THR A 206 8.78 8.74 -11.26
N SER A 207 8.88 7.76 -10.38
CA SER A 207 8.69 7.93 -8.95
C SER A 207 9.85 8.72 -8.32
N ARG A 208 9.54 9.65 -7.41
CA ARG A 208 10.54 10.36 -6.60
C ARG A 208 11.34 9.42 -5.68
N PHE A 209 10.88 8.21 -5.45
CA PHE A 209 11.57 7.18 -4.66
C PHE A 209 12.50 6.31 -5.51
N PHE A 210 12.55 6.50 -6.83
CA PHE A 210 13.52 5.84 -7.68
C PHE A 210 14.88 6.48 -7.50
N ASN A 211 15.84 5.72 -6.97
CA ASN A 211 17.14 6.26 -6.61
C ASN A 211 18.20 5.95 -7.67
N TRP A 212 18.52 6.94 -8.50
CA TRP A 212 19.55 6.88 -9.54
C TRP A 212 20.99 6.92 -9.00
N ASP A 213 21.18 7.37 -7.75
CA ASP A 213 22.51 7.57 -7.15
C ASP A 213 23.07 6.30 -6.48
N LYS A 214 22.31 5.20 -6.48
CA LYS A 214 22.80 3.93 -5.96
C LYS A 214 23.86 3.32 -6.86
N PRO A 215 24.89 2.63 -6.30
CA PRO A 215 25.90 1.92 -7.10
C PRO A 215 25.32 0.88 -8.07
N PHE A 216 24.17 0.29 -7.71
CA PHE A 216 23.42 -0.64 -8.55
C PHE A 216 21.99 -0.12 -8.69
N VAL A 217 21.61 0.23 -9.92
CA VAL A 217 20.26 0.62 -10.28
C VAL A 217 19.56 -0.58 -10.89
N GLN A 218 18.40 -0.94 -10.33
CA GLN A 218 17.57 -2.01 -10.87
C GLN A 218 16.62 -1.43 -11.91
N LEU A 219 16.56 -2.08 -13.07
CA LEU A 219 15.61 -1.75 -14.14
C LEU A 219 14.85 -3.03 -14.52
N GLU A 220 13.55 -2.92 -14.68
CA GLU A 220 12.73 -4.01 -15.15
C GLU A 220 12.64 -4.02 -16.67
N THR A 221 13.11 -5.09 -17.31
CA THR A 221 13.05 -5.24 -18.78
C THR A 221 12.00 -6.26 -19.20
N THR A 222 11.65 -7.19 -18.32
CA THR A 222 10.67 -8.26 -18.55
C THR A 222 10.04 -8.64 -17.23
N ARG A 223 8.76 -9.00 -17.28
CA ARG A 223 8.03 -9.50 -16.11
C ARG A 223 7.46 -10.88 -16.39
N GLY A 224 7.47 -11.72 -15.35
CA GLY A 224 7.01 -13.10 -15.43
C GLY A 224 8.09 -14.07 -15.89
N CYS A 225 7.74 -15.33 -15.89
CA CYS A 225 8.61 -16.43 -16.28
C CYS A 225 7.79 -17.48 -17.03
N PHE A 226 8.33 -17.99 -18.13
CA PHE A 226 7.69 -19.06 -18.92
C PHE A 226 8.06 -20.48 -18.46
N ASN A 227 8.95 -20.59 -17.46
CA ASN A 227 9.35 -21.87 -16.91
C ASN A 227 8.37 -22.39 -15.86
N THR A 228 8.33 -23.72 -15.68
CA THR A 228 7.51 -24.41 -14.69
C THR A 228 8.40 -25.23 -13.76
N CYS A 229 9.32 -24.57 -13.07
CA CYS A 229 10.25 -25.23 -12.15
C CYS A 229 9.51 -25.84 -10.96
N ALA A 230 9.87 -27.07 -10.58
CA ALA A 230 9.20 -27.81 -9.51
C ALA A 230 9.34 -27.16 -8.11
N PHE A 231 10.26 -26.23 -7.94
CA PHE A 231 10.53 -25.51 -6.69
C PHE A 231 10.09 -24.04 -6.72
N CYS A 232 9.40 -23.61 -7.78
CA CYS A 232 9.02 -22.21 -7.95
C CYS A 232 7.51 -22.04 -8.20
#